data_21c89fb23fcf40a35116ac7bbf8af39c
#
_entry.id   21c89fb23fcf40a35116ac7bbf8af39c
#
_cell.length_a   1.000
_cell.length_b   1.000
_cell.length_c   1.000
_cell.angle_alpha   90.00
_cell.angle_beta   90.00
_cell.angle_gamma   90.00
#
_symmetry.space_group_name_H-M   'P 1'
#
loop_
_entity.id
_entity.type
_entity.pdbx_description
1 polymer ?
#
loop_
_entity_poly.entity_id
_entity_poly.type
_entity_poly.pdbx_seq_one_letter_code
_entity_poly.pdbx_strand_id
1 'polypeptide(L)'
;GRPVTVERLREICLELAAQGAHNINFVNPTHYAHVVRQVLEERLPVPVVWNSGGYDRVETLRALEGRVSIYLPDFKYLDPETAGRYSAAPDYPQAAQAAIREMVRQTGPCQFDESGLLLRGTVIRHLILPGQVNQAKAVMDWVSEEFPRGTVLFSLMSQYTPWGDLSRTPELNRRLRRGEMESAIAYIQNLGLPGFCQERTSAREEYTPPFDLTGL
;
A
#
# COMPACT_ATOMS: atom_id res chain seq x y z
N GLY A 1 -6.07 -5.72 -21.86
CA GLY A 1 -5.78 -6.97 -21.16
C GLY A 1 -6.48 -8.17 -21.82
N ARG A 2 -6.07 -9.36 -21.47
CA ARG A 2 -6.77 -10.60 -21.83
C ARG A 2 -7.59 -11.10 -20.65
N PRO A 3 -8.84 -11.57 -20.86
CA PRO A 3 -9.60 -12.22 -19.79
C PRO A 3 -8.93 -13.56 -19.45
N VAL A 4 -8.83 -13.86 -18.15
CA VAL A 4 -8.34 -15.12 -17.61
C VAL A 4 -9.39 -15.72 -16.66
N THR A 5 -9.44 -17.06 -16.56
CA THR A 5 -10.30 -17.73 -15.59
C THR A 5 -9.66 -17.69 -14.20
N VAL A 6 -10.44 -18.03 -13.16
CA VAL A 6 -9.94 -18.16 -11.78
C VAL A 6 -8.84 -19.22 -11.70
N GLU A 7 -9.06 -20.36 -12.37
CA GLU A 7 -8.12 -21.48 -12.44
C GLU A 7 -6.80 -21.04 -13.06
N ARG A 8 -6.87 -20.33 -14.22
CA ARG A 8 -5.65 -19.82 -14.88
C ARG A 8 -4.91 -18.81 -14.03
N LEU A 9 -5.61 -17.90 -13.36
CA LEU A 9 -4.98 -16.94 -12.45
C LEU A 9 -4.27 -17.67 -11.29
N ARG A 10 -4.88 -18.73 -10.75
CA ARG A 10 -4.24 -19.55 -9.73
C ARG A 10 -2.99 -20.28 -10.27
N GLU A 11 -3.06 -20.86 -11.47
CA GLU A 11 -1.91 -21.49 -12.12
C GLU A 11 -0.74 -20.49 -12.26
N ILE A 12 -1.01 -19.26 -12.73
CA ILE A 12 -0.01 -18.20 -12.84
C ILE A 12 0.64 -17.91 -11.47
N CYS A 13 -0.14 -17.84 -10.39
CA CYS A 13 0.42 -17.64 -9.05
C CYS A 13 1.37 -18.80 -8.66
N LEU A 14 1.01 -20.05 -8.97
CA LEU A 14 1.84 -21.22 -8.68
C LEU A 14 3.09 -21.27 -9.55
N GLU A 15 2.99 -20.91 -10.83
CA GLU A 15 4.12 -20.80 -11.75
C GLU A 15 5.14 -19.77 -11.28
N LEU A 16 4.68 -18.58 -10.84
CA LEU A 16 5.53 -17.53 -10.28
C LEU A 16 6.23 -18.00 -8.99
N ALA A 17 5.50 -18.66 -8.10
CA ALA A 17 6.09 -19.24 -6.89
C ALA A 17 7.16 -20.29 -7.22
N ALA A 18 6.89 -21.16 -8.20
CA ALA A 18 7.87 -22.16 -8.66
C ALA A 18 9.12 -21.53 -9.31
N GLN A 19 8.99 -20.33 -9.88
CA GLN A 19 10.12 -19.55 -10.41
C GLN A 19 10.91 -18.81 -9.31
N GLY A 20 10.54 -18.96 -8.03
CA GLY A 20 11.25 -18.37 -6.90
C GLY A 20 10.70 -17.00 -6.45
N ALA A 21 9.48 -16.63 -6.81
CA ALA A 21 8.86 -15.44 -6.26
C ALA A 21 8.71 -15.56 -4.74
N HIS A 22 9.15 -14.55 -4.00
CA HIS A 22 9.05 -14.52 -2.53
C HIS A 22 7.62 -14.28 -2.04
N ASN A 23 6.75 -13.72 -2.86
CA ASN A 23 5.35 -13.48 -2.56
C ASN A 23 4.54 -13.33 -3.86
N ILE A 24 3.22 -13.41 -3.76
CA ILE A 24 2.28 -13.04 -4.84
C ILE A 24 1.61 -11.73 -4.44
N ASN A 25 1.86 -10.68 -5.20
CA ASN A 25 1.36 -9.32 -4.94
C ASN A 25 0.19 -8.98 -5.87
N PHE A 26 -1.02 -8.94 -5.32
CA PHE A 26 -2.21 -8.43 -6.01
C PHE A 26 -2.27 -6.92 -5.88
N VAL A 27 -2.03 -6.21 -6.98
CA VAL A 27 -2.00 -4.73 -7.03
C VAL A 27 -3.37 -4.20 -7.43
N ASN A 28 -3.92 -3.29 -6.61
CA ASN A 28 -5.27 -2.71 -6.74
C ASN A 28 -6.39 -3.77 -6.89
N PRO A 29 -6.39 -4.83 -6.07
CA PRO A 29 -7.29 -5.98 -6.25
C PRO A 29 -8.71 -5.73 -5.75
N THR A 30 -9.00 -4.59 -5.12
CA THR A 30 -10.28 -4.29 -4.45
C THR A 30 -11.50 -4.57 -5.35
N HIS A 31 -11.43 -4.20 -6.64
CA HIS A 31 -12.51 -4.46 -7.60
C HIS A 31 -12.71 -5.94 -7.93
N TYR A 32 -11.69 -6.75 -7.73
CA TYR A 32 -11.67 -8.19 -8.04
C TYR A 32 -11.55 -9.05 -6.78
N ALA A 33 -11.90 -8.50 -5.61
CA ALA A 33 -11.77 -9.19 -4.34
C ALA A 33 -12.47 -10.56 -4.32
N HIS A 34 -13.64 -10.67 -4.98
CA HIS A 34 -14.37 -11.93 -5.12
C HIS A 34 -13.61 -12.98 -5.93
N VAL A 35 -12.90 -12.56 -6.99
CA VAL A 35 -12.05 -13.44 -7.83
C VAL A 35 -10.82 -13.87 -7.04
N VAL A 36 -10.11 -12.92 -6.42
CA VAL A 36 -8.93 -13.22 -5.62
C VAL A 36 -9.27 -14.17 -4.47
N ARG A 37 -10.45 -14.00 -3.83
CA ARG A 37 -10.92 -14.93 -2.80
C ARG A 37 -11.05 -16.35 -3.31
N GLN A 38 -11.56 -16.54 -4.53
CA GLN A 38 -11.66 -17.87 -5.16
C GLN A 38 -10.26 -18.43 -5.49
N VAL A 39 -9.36 -17.64 -6.05
CA VAL A 39 -7.96 -18.03 -6.30
C VAL A 39 -7.27 -18.52 -5.02
N LEU A 40 -7.63 -17.93 -3.87
CA LEU A 40 -7.08 -18.21 -2.56
C LEU A 40 -7.93 -19.18 -1.70
N GLU A 41 -8.84 -19.94 -2.29
CA GLU A 41 -9.57 -21.00 -1.56
C GLU A 41 -8.62 -22.03 -0.97
N GLU A 42 -7.60 -22.39 -1.73
CA GLU A 42 -6.46 -23.14 -1.23
C GLU A 42 -5.24 -22.22 -1.07
N ARG A 43 -4.43 -22.46 -0.06
CA ARG A 43 -3.24 -21.65 0.21
C ARG A 43 -2.23 -21.73 -0.93
N LEU A 44 -1.59 -20.61 -1.22
CA LEU A 44 -0.40 -20.56 -2.06
C LEU A 44 0.86 -20.90 -1.23
N PRO A 45 1.92 -21.42 -1.87
CA PRO A 45 3.16 -21.82 -1.17
C PRO A 45 4.00 -20.63 -0.68
N VAL A 46 3.66 -19.41 -1.08
CA VAL A 46 4.34 -18.17 -0.70
C VAL A 46 3.35 -17.16 -0.11
N PRO A 47 3.81 -16.16 0.66
CA PRO A 47 2.95 -15.12 1.20
C PRO A 47 2.15 -14.40 0.12
N VAL A 48 0.90 -14.08 0.45
CA VAL A 48 0.00 -13.28 -0.40
C VAL A 48 -0.02 -11.85 0.09
N VAL A 49 0.24 -10.91 -0.82
CA VAL A 49 0.21 -9.47 -0.55
C VAL A 49 -1.04 -8.85 -1.17
N TRP A 50 -1.82 -8.15 -0.35
CA TRP A 50 -2.94 -7.30 -0.77
C TRP A 50 -2.47 -5.85 -0.81
N ASN A 51 -2.20 -5.34 -2.01
CA ASN A 51 -1.67 -4.00 -2.23
C ASN A 51 -2.78 -3.10 -2.76
N SER A 52 -3.35 -2.28 -1.90
CA SER A 52 -4.52 -1.47 -2.22
C SER A 52 -4.32 0.02 -1.93
N GLY A 53 -5.22 0.84 -2.47
CA GLY A 53 -5.29 2.26 -2.16
C GLY A 53 -5.78 2.58 -0.73
N GLY A 54 -6.01 1.58 0.12
CA GLY A 54 -6.52 1.73 1.48
C GLY A 54 -8.02 2.01 1.55
N TYR A 55 -8.69 2.19 0.43
CA TYR A 55 -10.14 2.48 0.36
C TYR A 55 -10.93 1.18 0.19
N ASP A 56 -10.70 0.26 1.14
CA ASP A 56 -11.33 -1.05 1.16
C ASP A 56 -12.49 -1.10 2.16
N ARG A 57 -13.55 -1.83 1.81
CA ARG A 57 -14.63 -2.11 2.76
C ARG A 57 -14.18 -3.18 3.76
N VAL A 58 -14.47 -2.96 5.04
CA VAL A 58 -14.14 -3.89 6.13
C VAL A 58 -14.71 -5.28 5.87
N GLU A 59 -15.93 -5.38 5.33
CA GLU A 59 -16.59 -6.65 5.01
C GLU A 59 -15.82 -7.43 3.93
N THR A 60 -15.27 -6.71 2.94
CA THR A 60 -14.42 -7.31 1.89
C THR A 60 -13.15 -7.88 2.49
N LEU A 61 -12.50 -7.13 3.39
CA LEU A 61 -11.29 -7.59 4.08
C LEU A 61 -11.57 -8.80 4.97
N ARG A 62 -12.69 -8.81 5.71
CA ARG A 62 -13.12 -9.97 6.52
C ARG A 62 -13.34 -11.22 5.69
N ALA A 63 -13.88 -11.07 4.48
CA ALA A 63 -14.04 -12.21 3.55
C ALA A 63 -12.71 -12.81 3.07
N LEU A 64 -11.60 -12.06 3.22
CA LEU A 64 -10.24 -12.48 2.88
C LEU A 64 -9.42 -12.96 4.10
N GLU A 65 -10.01 -12.98 5.30
CA GLU A 65 -9.34 -13.37 6.53
C GLU A 65 -8.69 -14.76 6.42
N GLY A 66 -7.44 -14.85 6.85
CA GLY A 66 -6.65 -16.09 6.78
C GLY A 66 -6.07 -16.43 5.40
N ARG A 67 -6.42 -15.65 4.35
CA ARG A 67 -5.93 -15.84 2.96
C ARG A 67 -4.82 -14.87 2.59
N VAL A 68 -4.85 -13.68 3.13
CA VAL A 68 -3.84 -12.64 2.91
C VAL A 68 -2.82 -12.68 4.05
N SER A 69 -1.54 -12.69 3.70
CA SER A 69 -0.43 -12.69 4.66
C SER A 69 0.05 -11.28 4.97
N ILE A 70 0.12 -10.43 3.97
CA ILE A 70 0.66 -9.07 4.06
C ILE A 70 -0.34 -8.10 3.46
N TYR A 71 -0.74 -7.10 4.24
CA TYR A 71 -1.48 -5.96 3.74
C TYR A 71 -0.54 -4.79 3.45
N LEU A 72 -0.73 -4.15 2.30
CA LEU A 72 0.07 -3.01 1.83
C LEU A 72 -0.85 -1.84 1.43
N PRO A 73 -1.59 -1.26 2.41
CA PRO A 73 -2.50 -0.16 2.13
C PRO A 73 -1.76 1.16 1.92
N ASP A 74 -2.24 1.99 0.97
CA ASP A 74 -1.93 3.40 1.00
C ASP A 74 -2.79 4.10 2.07
N PHE A 75 -2.19 4.98 2.86
CA PHE A 75 -2.92 5.94 3.66
C PHE A 75 -2.62 7.36 3.16
N LYS A 76 -3.45 7.82 2.23
CA LYS A 76 -3.17 9.01 1.41
C LYS A 76 -3.48 10.31 2.12
N TYR A 77 -4.59 10.35 2.85
CA TYR A 77 -5.11 11.57 3.50
C TYR A 77 -5.70 11.23 4.86
N LEU A 78 -5.48 12.12 5.84
CA LEU A 78 -6.18 12.10 7.13
C LEU A 78 -7.30 13.16 7.18
N ASP A 79 -7.17 14.23 6.37
CA ASP A 79 -8.12 15.32 6.31
C ASP A 79 -9.16 15.10 5.20
N PRO A 80 -10.49 15.13 5.52
CA PRO A 80 -11.58 14.95 4.54
C PRO A 80 -11.61 16.00 3.43
N GLU A 81 -11.23 17.25 3.72
CA GLU A 81 -11.20 18.32 2.72
C GLU A 81 -10.10 18.05 1.67
N THR A 82 -8.91 17.67 2.13
CA THR A 82 -7.80 17.27 1.27
C THR A 82 -8.15 16.04 0.43
N ALA A 83 -8.80 15.04 1.03
CA ALA A 83 -9.27 13.84 0.32
C ALA A 83 -10.32 14.16 -0.73
N GLY A 84 -11.28 15.03 -0.41
CA GLY A 84 -12.29 15.53 -1.35
C GLY A 84 -11.65 16.31 -2.50
N ARG A 85 -10.68 17.19 -2.21
CA ARG A 85 -10.00 18.03 -3.20
C ARG A 85 -9.16 17.22 -4.20
N TYR A 86 -8.37 16.25 -3.72
CA TYR A 86 -7.39 15.54 -4.58
C TYR A 86 -7.91 14.22 -5.13
N SER A 87 -8.93 13.62 -4.52
CA SER A 87 -9.43 12.30 -4.91
C SER A 87 -10.96 12.21 -5.01
N ALA A 88 -11.68 13.32 -4.83
CA ALA A 88 -13.14 13.36 -4.81
C ALA A 88 -13.78 12.34 -3.84
N ALA A 89 -13.09 12.01 -2.76
CA ALA A 89 -13.47 11.01 -1.77
C ALA A 89 -13.33 11.56 -0.34
N PRO A 90 -14.24 12.47 0.12
CA PRO A 90 -14.11 13.09 1.44
C PRO A 90 -14.25 12.11 2.60
N ASP A 91 -14.82 10.93 2.38
CA ASP A 91 -14.96 9.84 3.35
C ASP A 91 -13.74 8.89 3.37
N TYR A 92 -12.76 9.10 2.47
CA TYR A 92 -11.55 8.27 2.38
C TYR A 92 -10.81 8.12 3.73
N PRO A 93 -10.57 9.17 4.53
CA PRO A 93 -9.83 9.04 5.78
C PRO A 93 -10.51 8.05 6.74
N GLN A 94 -11.82 8.14 6.89
CA GLN A 94 -12.58 7.26 7.77
C GLN A 94 -12.56 5.81 7.26
N ALA A 95 -12.77 5.62 5.96
CA ALA A 95 -12.75 4.30 5.34
C ALA A 95 -11.36 3.65 5.44
N ALA A 96 -10.29 4.41 5.15
CA ALA A 96 -8.93 3.92 5.22
C ALA A 96 -8.51 3.55 6.65
N GLN A 97 -8.86 4.37 7.64
CA GLN A 97 -8.62 4.06 9.06
C GLN A 97 -9.31 2.75 9.47
N ALA A 98 -10.58 2.57 9.11
CA ALA A 98 -11.33 1.34 9.41
C ALA A 98 -10.70 0.12 8.71
N ALA A 99 -10.32 0.27 7.44
CA ALA A 99 -9.67 -0.78 6.67
C ALA A 99 -8.31 -1.19 7.28
N ILE A 100 -7.47 -0.20 7.60
CA ILE A 100 -6.14 -0.45 8.19
C ILE A 100 -6.26 -1.15 9.56
N ARG A 101 -7.20 -0.73 10.41
CA ARG A 101 -7.47 -1.42 11.69
C ARG A 101 -7.82 -2.88 11.47
N GLU A 102 -8.69 -3.17 10.50
CA GLU A 102 -9.09 -4.54 10.18
C GLU A 102 -7.91 -5.34 9.62
N MET A 103 -7.09 -4.76 8.74
CA MET A 103 -5.88 -5.39 8.20
C MET A 103 -4.90 -5.78 9.31
N VAL A 104 -4.65 -4.87 10.25
CA VAL A 104 -3.77 -5.12 11.42
C VAL A 104 -4.39 -6.16 12.36
N ARG A 105 -5.72 -6.13 12.58
CA ARG A 105 -6.41 -7.16 13.37
C ARG A 105 -6.17 -8.56 12.79
N GLN A 106 -6.19 -8.70 11.47
CA GLN A 106 -6.01 -9.98 10.80
C GLN A 106 -4.57 -10.47 10.81
N THR A 107 -3.61 -9.58 10.63
CA THR A 107 -2.19 -9.97 10.52
C THR A 107 -1.47 -10.03 11.87
N GLY A 108 -1.87 -9.19 12.82
CA GLY A 108 -1.10 -8.96 14.04
C GLY A 108 0.24 -8.27 13.77
N PRO A 109 1.20 -8.35 14.71
CA PRO A 109 2.53 -7.79 14.54
C PRO A 109 3.28 -8.36 13.33
N CYS A 110 4.18 -7.54 12.75
CA CYS A 110 5.01 -7.95 11.63
C CYS A 110 5.91 -9.13 12.00
N GLN A 111 5.95 -10.15 11.12
CA GLN A 111 6.75 -11.36 11.27
C GLN A 111 7.69 -11.48 10.07
N PHE A 112 8.95 -11.77 10.35
CA PHE A 112 10.01 -11.89 9.35
C PHE A 112 10.61 -13.28 9.40
N ASP A 113 11.18 -13.74 8.30
CA ASP A 113 12.03 -14.92 8.27
C ASP A 113 13.45 -14.58 8.73
N GLU A 114 14.32 -15.62 8.75
CA GLU A 114 15.73 -15.48 9.16
C GLU A 114 16.54 -14.56 8.23
N SER A 115 16.09 -14.34 6.99
CA SER A 115 16.72 -13.45 6.01
C SER A 115 16.21 -12.00 6.10
N GLY A 116 15.21 -11.75 6.94
CA GLY A 116 14.58 -10.43 7.11
C GLY A 116 13.46 -10.13 6.10
N LEU A 117 12.98 -11.13 5.36
CA LEU A 117 11.80 -10.96 4.50
C LEU A 117 10.52 -10.98 5.33
N LEU A 118 9.62 -10.05 5.03
CA LEU A 118 8.31 -9.98 5.69
C LEU A 118 7.43 -11.16 5.23
N LEU A 119 7.02 -12.00 6.19
CA LEU A 119 6.13 -13.14 5.97
C LEU A 119 4.68 -12.81 6.26
N ARG A 120 4.45 -11.94 7.25
CA ARG A 120 3.10 -11.54 7.71
C ARG A 120 3.15 -10.16 8.33
N GLY A 121 2.11 -9.37 8.12
CA GLY A 121 2.03 -8.04 8.73
C GLY A 121 1.32 -7.00 7.85
N THR A 122 1.32 -5.75 8.33
CA THR A 122 0.77 -4.62 7.61
C THR A 122 1.84 -3.54 7.41
N VAL A 123 2.04 -3.12 6.17
CA VAL A 123 2.96 -2.03 5.79
C VAL A 123 2.13 -0.88 5.27
N ILE A 124 1.96 0.15 6.08
CA ILE A 124 1.19 1.35 5.72
C ILE A 124 2.09 2.25 4.86
N ARG A 125 1.62 2.60 3.65
CA ARG A 125 2.36 3.46 2.73
C ARG A 125 1.76 4.86 2.71
N HIS A 126 2.63 5.87 2.70
CA HIS A 126 2.21 7.26 2.53
C HIS A 126 3.10 7.97 1.52
N LEU A 127 2.48 8.50 0.46
CA LEU A 127 3.14 9.35 -0.54
C LEU A 127 3.01 10.82 -0.13
N ILE A 128 4.14 11.46 0.15
CA ILE A 128 4.18 12.89 0.46
C ILE A 128 3.79 13.68 -0.81
N LEU A 129 2.79 14.53 -0.70
CA LEU A 129 2.40 15.45 -1.77
C LEU A 129 3.05 16.83 -1.58
N PRO A 130 3.34 17.56 -2.69
CA PRO A 130 3.86 18.91 -2.61
C PRO A 130 2.95 19.84 -1.80
N GLY A 131 3.53 20.55 -0.83
CA GLY A 131 2.77 21.46 0.06
C GLY A 131 2.01 20.76 1.19
N GLN A 132 2.00 19.42 1.24
CA GLN A 132 1.20 18.63 2.19
C GLN A 132 2.03 17.93 3.28
N VAL A 133 3.18 18.49 3.67
CA VAL A 133 4.05 17.90 4.71
C VAL A 133 3.34 17.77 6.06
N ASN A 134 2.49 18.76 6.42
CA ASN A 134 1.72 18.68 7.66
C ASN A 134 0.69 17.55 7.63
N GLN A 135 0.09 17.29 6.48
CA GLN A 135 -0.80 16.14 6.29
C GLN A 135 -0.02 14.82 6.44
N ALA A 136 1.19 14.73 5.88
CA ALA A 136 2.05 13.57 6.05
C ALA A 136 2.39 13.34 7.54
N LYS A 137 2.71 14.39 8.28
CA LYS A 137 2.96 14.32 9.73
C LYS A 137 1.73 13.86 10.50
N ALA A 138 0.54 14.39 10.20
CA ALA A 138 -0.70 13.97 10.83
C ALA A 138 -1.01 12.48 10.58
N VAL A 139 -0.72 11.96 9.38
CA VAL A 139 -0.84 10.52 9.09
C VAL A 139 0.13 9.70 9.94
N MET A 140 1.38 10.17 10.10
CA MET A 140 2.38 9.49 10.95
C MET A 140 1.97 9.50 12.42
N ASP A 141 1.44 10.63 12.92
CA ASP A 141 0.93 10.75 14.29
C ASP A 141 -0.19 9.74 14.52
N TRP A 142 -1.19 9.71 13.63
CA TRP A 142 -2.28 8.75 13.75
C TRP A 142 -1.78 7.31 13.80
N VAL A 143 -0.83 6.92 12.93
CA VAL A 143 -0.28 5.55 12.93
C VAL A 143 0.45 5.25 14.25
N SER A 144 1.21 6.23 14.77
CA SER A 144 1.97 6.10 16.02
C SER A 144 1.06 5.99 17.24
N GLU A 145 -0.08 6.68 17.24
CA GLU A 145 -1.06 6.69 18.32
C GLU A 145 -1.96 5.44 18.29
N GLU A 146 -2.34 5.00 17.07
CA GLU A 146 -3.28 3.89 16.90
C GLU A 146 -2.65 2.53 17.17
N PHE A 147 -1.37 2.34 16.81
CA PHE A 147 -0.74 1.02 16.88
C PHE A 147 0.48 1.00 17.81
N PRO A 148 0.58 -0.02 18.70
CA PRO A 148 1.79 -0.25 19.46
C PRO A 148 3.03 -0.33 18.56
N ARG A 149 4.15 0.18 19.03
CA ARG A 149 5.41 0.19 18.28
C ARG A 149 5.80 -1.23 17.83
N GLY A 150 6.12 -1.39 16.56
CA GLY A 150 6.49 -2.69 15.97
C GLY A 150 5.30 -3.52 15.47
N THR A 151 4.07 -3.07 15.69
CA THR A 151 2.88 -3.76 15.16
C THR A 151 2.80 -3.62 13.63
N VAL A 152 3.10 -2.44 13.11
CA VAL A 152 3.08 -2.12 11.68
C VAL A 152 4.43 -1.58 11.22
N LEU A 153 4.68 -1.67 9.92
CA LEU A 153 5.73 -0.91 9.25
C LEU A 153 5.13 0.29 8.55
N PHE A 154 5.91 1.37 8.47
CA PHE A 154 5.53 2.57 7.74
C PHE A 154 6.47 2.83 6.58
N SER A 155 5.94 2.93 5.36
CA SER A 155 6.70 3.26 4.16
C SER A 155 6.42 4.70 3.74
N LEU A 156 7.37 5.58 4.01
CA LEU A 156 7.31 6.98 3.59
C LEU A 156 7.87 7.12 2.18
N MET A 157 7.03 7.56 1.24
CA MET A 157 7.37 7.67 -0.17
C MET A 157 7.51 9.14 -0.58
N SER A 158 8.62 9.50 -1.25
CA SER A 158 8.91 10.87 -1.71
C SER A 158 8.97 11.01 -3.25
N GLN A 159 8.62 9.96 -3.99
CA GLN A 159 8.74 9.88 -5.44
C GLN A 159 7.55 10.49 -6.20
N TYR A 160 6.82 11.44 -5.62
CA TYR A 160 5.73 12.10 -6.32
C TYR A 160 6.19 12.74 -7.63
N THR A 161 5.50 12.43 -8.71
CA THR A 161 5.68 13.03 -10.03
C THR A 161 4.32 13.57 -10.52
N PRO A 162 4.25 14.85 -10.95
CA PRO A 162 3.02 15.41 -11.52
C PRO A 162 2.57 14.59 -12.72
N TRP A 163 1.27 14.32 -12.81
CA TRP A 163 0.68 13.56 -13.90
C TRP A 163 -0.71 14.05 -14.26
N GLY A 164 -1.06 14.08 -15.54
CA GLY A 164 -2.38 14.46 -16.02
C GLY A 164 -2.66 15.96 -15.97
N ASP A 165 -3.94 16.32 -16.03
CA ASP A 165 -4.40 17.71 -15.92
C ASP A 165 -4.50 18.12 -14.44
N LEU A 166 -3.60 18.99 -14.02
CA LEU A 166 -3.52 19.55 -12.66
C LEU A 166 -4.04 20.98 -12.58
N SER A 167 -4.84 21.44 -13.55
CA SER A 167 -5.38 22.80 -13.58
C SER A 167 -6.20 23.16 -12.34
N ARG A 168 -6.89 22.16 -11.75
CA ARG A 168 -7.67 22.31 -10.51
C ARG A 168 -6.84 22.21 -9.23
N THR A 169 -5.62 21.71 -9.33
CA THR A 169 -4.69 21.47 -8.21
C THR A 169 -3.27 21.91 -8.60
N PRO A 170 -3.09 23.20 -8.97
CA PRO A 170 -1.82 23.69 -9.51
C PRO A 170 -0.66 23.53 -8.53
N GLU A 171 -0.92 23.49 -7.23
CA GLU A 171 0.07 23.21 -6.17
C GLU A 171 0.73 21.84 -6.32
N LEU A 172 0.04 20.87 -6.93
CA LEU A 172 0.58 19.54 -7.22
C LEU A 172 1.37 19.48 -8.54
N ASN A 173 1.36 20.55 -9.34
CA ASN A 173 2.11 20.59 -10.62
C ASN A 173 3.61 20.85 -10.41
N ARG A 174 4.21 20.18 -9.48
CA ARG A 174 5.64 20.19 -9.17
C ARG A 174 6.06 18.94 -8.41
N ARG A 175 7.33 18.62 -8.42
CA ARG A 175 7.89 17.61 -7.52
C ARG A 175 8.06 18.17 -6.10
N LEU A 176 8.29 17.30 -5.15
CA LEU A 176 8.65 17.66 -3.77
C LEU A 176 9.92 18.50 -3.75
N ARG A 177 9.94 19.53 -2.93
CA ARG A 177 11.16 20.28 -2.59
C ARG A 177 11.97 19.46 -1.58
N ARG A 178 13.29 19.68 -1.59
CA ARG A 178 14.20 19.00 -0.68
C ARG A 178 13.81 19.20 0.79
N GLY A 179 13.50 20.43 1.19
CA GLY A 179 13.10 20.73 2.57
C GLY A 179 11.77 20.08 3.00
N GLU A 180 10.83 19.85 2.08
CA GLU A 180 9.60 19.13 2.38
C GLU A 180 9.91 17.66 2.72
N MET A 181 10.78 17.03 1.94
CA MET A 181 11.22 15.66 2.19
C MET A 181 12.02 15.53 3.49
N GLU A 182 13.02 16.41 3.69
CA GLU A 182 13.85 16.41 4.91
C GLU A 182 13.02 16.62 6.16
N SER A 183 12.02 17.52 6.11
CA SER A 183 11.09 17.76 7.24
C SER A 183 10.26 16.53 7.58
N ALA A 184 9.77 15.79 6.58
CA ALA A 184 8.98 14.58 6.82
C ALA A 184 9.86 13.42 7.33
N ILE A 185 11.08 13.25 6.79
CA ILE A 185 12.04 12.24 7.24
C ILE A 185 12.48 12.50 8.69
N ALA A 186 12.84 13.73 9.01
CA ALA A 186 13.21 14.08 10.39
C ALA A 186 12.05 13.82 11.37
N TYR A 187 10.81 14.07 10.92
CA TYR A 187 9.63 13.85 11.75
C TYR A 187 9.40 12.37 12.06
N ILE A 188 9.43 11.50 11.05
CA ILE A 188 9.22 10.06 11.26
C ILE A 188 10.34 9.44 12.10
N GLN A 189 11.59 9.92 11.95
CA GLN A 189 12.71 9.48 12.78
C GLN A 189 12.52 9.86 14.26
N ASN A 190 12.01 11.07 14.54
CA ASN A 190 11.72 11.52 15.90
C ASN A 190 10.55 10.74 16.53
N LEU A 191 9.53 10.36 15.75
CA LEU A 191 8.45 9.50 16.22
C LEU A 191 8.93 8.06 16.48
N GLY A 192 10.02 7.65 15.84
CA GLY A 192 10.56 6.30 15.94
C GLY A 192 9.62 5.24 15.36
N LEU A 193 8.80 5.59 14.37
CA LEU A 193 8.00 4.63 13.63
C LEU A 193 8.92 3.66 12.87
N PRO A 194 8.77 2.34 13.05
CA PRO A 194 9.56 1.37 12.31
C PRO A 194 9.15 1.34 10.84
N GLY A 195 10.11 1.26 9.95
CA GLY A 195 9.84 1.21 8.51
C GLY A 195 11.00 1.72 7.67
N PHE A 196 10.67 2.23 6.50
CA PHE A 196 11.67 2.69 5.53
C PHE A 196 11.18 3.92 4.77
N CYS A 197 12.16 4.72 4.32
CA CYS A 197 11.93 5.86 3.44
C CYS A 197 12.42 5.50 2.03
N GLN A 198 11.53 5.61 1.04
CA GLN A 198 11.95 5.45 -0.35
C GLN A 198 12.50 6.77 -0.87
N GLU A 199 13.74 6.76 -1.33
CA GLU A 199 14.42 7.91 -1.90
C GLU A 199 13.92 8.24 -3.33
N ARG A 200 14.18 9.49 -3.77
CA ARG A 200 13.81 9.99 -5.12
C ARG A 200 14.38 9.16 -6.28
N THR A 201 15.44 8.40 -6.04
CA THR A 201 16.10 7.54 -7.04
C THR A 201 15.30 6.30 -7.42
N SER A 202 14.28 5.94 -6.63
CA SER A 202 13.42 4.78 -6.94
C SER A 202 12.32 5.07 -7.98
N ALA A 203 12.15 6.32 -8.42
CA ALA A 203 11.24 6.68 -9.52
C ALA A 203 11.95 6.49 -10.88
N ARG A 204 12.32 5.25 -11.23
CA ARG A 204 12.91 4.91 -12.52
C ARG A 204 11.89 4.16 -13.36
N GLU A 205 11.89 4.42 -14.67
CA GLU A 205 11.07 3.71 -15.66
C GLU A 205 11.32 2.19 -15.65
N GLU A 206 12.53 1.78 -15.25
CA GLU A 206 12.97 0.39 -15.12
C GLU A 206 12.11 -0.47 -14.17
N TYR A 207 11.38 0.14 -13.23
CA TYR A 207 10.47 -0.55 -12.32
C TYR A 207 9.04 -0.67 -12.85
N THR A 208 8.76 -0.16 -14.05
CA THR A 208 7.46 -0.33 -14.70
C THR A 208 7.53 -1.56 -15.59
N PRO A 209 6.76 -2.63 -15.32
CA PRO A 209 6.74 -3.81 -16.20
C PRO A 209 6.30 -3.40 -17.61
N PRO A 210 6.80 -4.06 -18.66
CA PRO A 210 6.47 -3.73 -20.05
C PRO A 210 5.00 -3.93 -20.40
N PHE A 211 4.20 -4.58 -19.55
CA PHE A 211 2.78 -4.92 -19.78
C PHE A 211 2.52 -5.60 -21.15
N ASP A 212 3.45 -6.41 -21.60
CA ASP A 212 3.46 -7.10 -22.89
C ASP A 212 2.65 -8.41 -22.91
N LEU A 213 1.92 -8.67 -21.81
CA LEU A 213 1.11 -9.88 -21.60
C LEU A 213 1.95 -11.18 -21.53
N THR A 214 3.25 -11.09 -21.28
CA THR A 214 4.09 -12.27 -21.05
C THR A 214 3.56 -13.06 -19.84
N GLY A 215 3.35 -14.38 -20.03
CA GLY A 215 2.86 -15.29 -18.97
C GLY A 215 1.33 -15.47 -18.92
N LEU A 216 0.56 -14.80 -19.81
CA LEU A 216 -0.89 -14.99 -19.92
C LEU A 216 -1.27 -16.07 -20.93
#